data_59773e6c5a73a3427167f2f8c9cd2c40
#
_entry.id   59773e6c5a73a3427167f2f8c9cd2c40
#
_cell.length_a   1.000
_cell.length_b   1.000
_cell.length_c   1.000
_cell.angle_alpha   90.00
_cell.angle_beta   90.00
_cell.angle_gamma   90.00
#
_symmetry.space_group_name_H-M   'P 1'
#
loop_
_entity.id
_entity.type
_entity.pdbx_description
1 polymer ?
#
loop_
_entity_poly.entity_id
_entity_poly.type
_entity_poly.pdbx_seq_one_letter_code
_entity_poly.pdbx_strand_id
1 'polypeptide(L)'
;MIDFHTHILPNQVDKIINTYGNDEVFKEMFDESKETSDFSKLLKNMSKHNISKSVILGYGWTNFEVLKMSNDYNLDCSKNNKQLIPFCSVNPKFEKRSNDELERCISLGAKGIGEIHPSVQKLEMTDYKIWKDTMQIALNSNLPISIHCSEPVGHIYPGKGNVELNKIYEFIKLFPDNKIILSHWGGGLFFYELMKEVKELSKNVYYDTAATSYLYNKDIFEISLKIIGPEKILFGSDFPILNPSRVLGEMENISDSAVSYTHLTLPTKRIV
;
A
#
# COMPACT_ATOMS: atom_id res chain seq x y z
N MET A 1 5.50 1.81 17.06
CA MET A 1 4.44 1.70 16.03
C MET A 1 5.10 1.51 14.66
N ILE A 2 4.43 0.87 13.71
CA ILE A 2 4.88 0.70 12.32
C ILE A 2 3.88 1.45 11.43
N ASP A 3 4.40 2.33 10.55
CA ASP A 3 3.62 2.95 9.48
C ASP A 3 3.70 2.04 8.24
N PHE A 4 2.59 1.43 7.88
CA PHE A 4 2.56 0.44 6.81
C PHE A 4 2.49 1.06 5.41
N HIS A 5 2.09 2.32 5.28
CA HIS A 5 1.86 2.93 3.99
C HIS A 5 2.59 4.26 3.86
N THR A 6 3.78 4.21 3.27
CA THR A 6 4.59 5.39 2.98
C THR A 6 5.26 5.27 1.62
N HIS A 7 5.49 6.40 0.97
CA HIS A 7 6.18 6.48 -0.31
C HIS A 7 7.36 7.44 -0.24
N ILE A 8 8.43 7.10 -0.95
CA ILE A 8 9.60 7.97 -1.08
C ILE A 8 10.05 8.05 -2.54
N LEU A 9 10.58 9.21 -2.92
CA LEU A 9 11.25 9.44 -4.20
C LEU A 9 12.56 10.18 -3.95
N PRO A 10 13.57 10.06 -4.83
CA PRO A 10 14.82 10.81 -4.70
C PRO A 10 14.59 12.33 -4.67
N ASN A 11 15.37 13.06 -3.86
CA ASN A 11 15.19 14.50 -3.62
C ASN A 11 15.86 15.41 -4.68
N GLN A 12 15.80 15.04 -5.95
CA GLN A 12 16.37 15.85 -7.04
C GLN A 12 15.28 16.12 -8.09
N VAL A 13 14.56 17.23 -7.94
CA VAL A 13 13.39 17.58 -8.76
C VAL A 13 13.66 17.44 -10.26
N ASP A 14 14.76 18.02 -10.77
CA ASP A 14 15.10 17.92 -12.20
C ASP A 14 15.37 16.47 -12.64
N LYS A 15 15.99 15.68 -11.76
CA LYS A 15 16.26 14.26 -12.01
C LYS A 15 14.99 13.43 -11.92
N ILE A 16 14.07 13.81 -11.03
CA ILE A 16 12.76 13.17 -10.88
C ILE A 16 11.93 13.42 -12.14
N ILE A 17 11.79 14.66 -12.58
CA ILE A 17 11.01 15.00 -13.78
C ILE A 17 11.59 14.28 -15.01
N ASN A 18 12.91 14.28 -15.18
CA ASN A 18 13.55 13.63 -16.32
C ASN A 18 13.44 12.09 -16.26
N THR A 19 13.37 11.51 -15.08
CA THR A 19 13.39 10.06 -14.88
C THR A 19 11.97 9.48 -14.76
N TYR A 20 11.14 10.08 -13.93
CA TYR A 20 9.79 9.57 -13.60
C TYR A 20 8.69 10.28 -14.40
N GLY A 21 8.93 11.49 -14.91
CA GLY A 21 7.94 12.32 -15.57
C GLY A 21 7.34 11.75 -16.86
N ASN A 22 7.94 10.70 -17.42
CA ASN A 22 7.39 9.98 -18.56
C ASN A 22 6.44 8.84 -18.16
N ASP A 23 6.32 8.52 -16.87
CA ASP A 23 5.40 7.49 -16.37
C ASP A 23 4.00 8.07 -16.17
N GLU A 24 2.97 7.29 -16.52
CA GLU A 24 1.57 7.72 -16.39
C GLU A 24 1.18 7.94 -14.93
N VAL A 25 1.69 7.11 -14.00
CA VAL A 25 1.44 7.29 -12.56
C VAL A 25 2.01 8.61 -12.07
N PHE A 26 3.23 8.95 -12.48
CA PHE A 26 3.83 10.21 -12.07
C PHE A 26 3.01 11.41 -12.56
N LYS A 27 2.55 11.38 -13.80
CA LYS A 27 1.69 12.45 -14.37
C LYS A 27 0.34 12.56 -13.68
N GLU A 28 -0.24 11.42 -13.27
CA GLU A 28 -1.54 11.41 -12.60
C GLU A 28 -1.48 11.86 -11.14
N MET A 29 -0.42 11.45 -10.43
CA MET A 29 -0.30 11.69 -8.99
C MET A 29 0.48 12.95 -8.63
N PHE A 30 1.41 13.38 -9.48
CA PHE A 30 2.30 14.50 -9.21
C PHE A 30 2.11 15.59 -10.27
N ASP A 31 1.49 16.70 -9.88
CA ASP A 31 1.56 17.92 -10.64
C ASP A 31 2.84 18.71 -10.27
N GLU A 32 3.17 19.75 -11.01
CA GLU A 32 4.37 20.57 -10.81
C GLU A 32 4.48 21.20 -9.41
N SER A 33 3.39 21.25 -8.65
CA SER A 33 3.29 21.88 -7.33
C SER A 33 3.51 20.93 -6.17
N LYS A 34 3.47 19.60 -6.39
CA LYS A 34 3.58 18.61 -5.30
C LYS A 34 5.02 18.32 -4.92
N GLU A 35 5.31 18.52 -3.64
CA GLU A 35 6.61 18.15 -3.07
C GLU A 35 6.74 16.62 -3.01
N THR A 36 7.81 16.11 -3.60
CA THR A 36 8.26 14.75 -3.36
C THR A 36 8.99 14.67 -2.02
N SER A 37 8.97 13.52 -1.39
CA SER A 37 9.71 13.28 -0.15
C SER A 37 10.70 12.14 -0.32
N ASP A 38 11.94 12.40 0.09
CA ASP A 38 12.98 11.37 0.15
C ASP A 38 12.95 10.63 1.50
N PHE A 39 13.81 9.62 1.60
CA PHE A 39 13.94 8.83 2.82
C PHE A 39 14.36 9.66 4.05
N SER A 40 15.10 10.75 3.87
CA SER A 40 15.55 11.57 5.01
C SER A 40 14.42 12.39 5.61
N LYS A 41 13.49 12.89 4.79
CA LYS A 41 12.25 13.51 5.26
C LYS A 41 11.35 12.50 5.97
N LEU A 42 11.24 11.27 5.44
CA LEU A 42 10.50 10.18 6.08
C LEU A 42 11.09 9.86 7.46
N LEU A 43 12.41 9.63 7.57
CA LEU A 43 13.05 9.33 8.85
C LEU A 43 12.87 10.44 9.90
N LYS A 44 12.95 11.70 9.50
CA LYS A 44 12.66 12.84 10.38
C LYS A 44 11.21 12.80 10.88
N ASN A 45 10.27 12.48 9.99
CA ASN A 45 8.85 12.38 10.32
C ASN A 45 8.58 11.20 11.27
N MET A 46 9.18 10.04 11.01
CA MET A 46 9.13 8.87 11.89
C MET A 46 9.60 9.20 13.30
N SER A 47 10.77 9.86 13.41
CA SER A 47 11.31 10.28 14.73
C SER A 47 10.37 11.23 15.47
N LYS A 48 9.80 12.21 14.75
CA LYS A 48 8.87 13.18 15.34
C LYS A 48 7.59 12.54 15.90
N HIS A 49 7.12 11.45 15.30
CA HIS A 49 5.85 10.81 15.65
C HIS A 49 6.03 9.43 16.33
N ASN A 50 7.23 9.11 16.82
CA ASN A 50 7.55 7.84 17.49
C ASN A 50 7.20 6.60 16.65
N ILE A 51 7.36 6.70 15.32
CA ILE A 51 7.21 5.59 14.39
C ILE A 51 8.55 4.83 14.35
N SER A 52 8.54 3.57 14.75
CA SER A 52 9.76 2.77 14.86
C SER A 52 10.19 2.17 13.53
N LYS A 53 9.24 1.88 12.63
CA LYS A 53 9.48 1.36 11.28
C LYS A 53 8.46 1.93 10.31
N SER A 54 8.84 2.04 9.04
CA SER A 54 7.94 2.36 7.94
C SER A 54 8.12 1.37 6.79
N VAL A 55 7.01 0.90 6.25
CA VAL A 55 7.00 0.19 4.97
C VAL A 55 7.07 1.25 3.87
N ILE A 56 8.10 1.17 3.04
CA ILE A 56 8.26 2.02 1.87
C ILE A 56 7.71 1.29 0.65
N LEU A 57 6.51 1.64 0.26
CA LEU A 57 5.84 1.12 -0.93
C LEU A 57 6.44 1.75 -2.19
N GLY A 58 6.44 1.00 -3.28
CA GLY A 58 6.61 1.61 -4.59
C GLY A 58 5.28 2.18 -5.09
N TYR A 59 5.31 2.80 -6.26
CA TYR A 59 4.11 3.21 -6.98
C TYR A 59 3.75 2.18 -8.06
N GLY A 60 2.53 2.23 -8.55
CA GLY A 60 2.05 1.38 -9.64
C GLY A 60 2.60 1.79 -11.01
N TRP A 61 3.92 1.79 -11.18
CA TRP A 61 4.62 2.25 -12.38
C TRP A 61 4.16 1.58 -13.67
N THR A 62 4.03 2.35 -14.73
CA THR A 62 3.64 1.90 -16.08
C THR A 62 4.83 1.76 -17.02
N ASN A 63 6.00 2.28 -16.66
CA ASN A 63 7.25 2.13 -17.38
C ASN A 63 8.19 1.19 -16.62
N PHE A 64 8.73 0.18 -17.28
CA PHE A 64 9.56 -0.84 -16.63
C PHE A 64 10.88 -0.29 -16.07
N GLU A 65 11.54 0.63 -16.78
CA GLU A 65 12.80 1.21 -16.32
C GLU A 65 12.59 2.10 -15.10
N VAL A 66 11.48 2.85 -15.06
CA VAL A 66 11.06 3.64 -13.90
C VAL A 66 10.77 2.72 -12.72
N LEU A 67 10.02 1.63 -12.94
CA LEU A 67 9.73 0.62 -11.94
C LEU A 67 11.01 0.08 -11.31
N LYS A 68 11.96 -0.35 -12.15
CA LYS A 68 13.24 -0.91 -11.71
C LYS A 68 14.07 0.10 -10.91
N MET A 69 14.17 1.35 -11.39
CA MET A 69 14.88 2.41 -10.67
C MET A 69 14.24 2.73 -9.31
N SER A 70 12.92 2.73 -9.23
CA SER A 70 12.19 2.92 -7.97
C SER A 70 12.47 1.78 -7.00
N ASN A 71 12.48 0.53 -7.47
CA ASN A 71 12.84 -0.63 -6.66
C ASN A 71 14.27 -0.53 -6.13
N ASP A 72 15.23 -0.20 -6.99
CA ASP A 72 16.64 -0.03 -6.60
C ASP A 72 16.77 1.06 -5.52
N TYR A 73 16.09 2.19 -5.67
CA TYR A 73 16.09 3.26 -4.68
C TYR A 73 15.54 2.82 -3.31
N ASN A 74 14.38 2.17 -3.28
CA ASN A 74 13.77 1.68 -2.04
C ASN A 74 14.66 0.64 -1.34
N LEU A 75 15.24 -0.29 -2.10
CA LEU A 75 16.16 -1.30 -1.59
C LEU A 75 17.43 -0.68 -1.02
N ASP A 76 18.04 0.28 -1.72
CA ASP A 76 19.26 0.96 -1.26
C ASP A 76 19.01 1.80 -0.01
N CYS A 77 17.88 2.52 0.06
CA CYS A 77 17.51 3.24 1.27
C CYS A 77 17.38 2.31 2.48
N SER A 78 16.80 1.12 2.30
CA SER A 78 16.59 0.16 3.39
C SER A 78 17.85 -0.55 3.86
N LYS A 79 18.87 -0.73 2.99
CA LYS A 79 20.14 -1.35 3.36
C LYS A 79 20.81 -0.62 4.52
N ASN A 80 20.80 0.71 4.47
CA ASN A 80 21.46 1.59 5.44
C ASN A 80 20.52 2.05 6.56
N ASN A 81 19.22 1.84 6.43
CA ASN A 81 18.21 2.29 7.38
C ASN A 81 17.27 1.12 7.73
N LYS A 82 17.63 0.36 8.77
CA LYS A 82 16.86 -0.83 9.22
C LYS A 82 15.43 -0.53 9.72
N GLN A 83 15.09 0.74 9.84
CA GLN A 83 13.72 1.20 10.13
C GLN A 83 12.83 1.20 8.88
N LEU A 84 13.42 1.18 7.68
CA LEU A 84 12.70 1.14 6.42
C LEU A 84 12.55 -0.29 5.93
N ILE A 85 11.32 -0.69 5.62
CA ILE A 85 10.95 -2.01 5.15
C ILE A 85 10.59 -1.89 3.67
N PRO A 86 11.44 -2.37 2.73
CA PRO A 86 11.19 -2.13 1.31
C PRO A 86 10.18 -3.11 0.75
N PHE A 87 9.16 -2.55 0.09
CA PHE A 87 8.32 -3.28 -0.85
C PHE A 87 8.75 -2.94 -2.27
N CYS A 88 8.58 -3.87 -3.18
CA CYS A 88 8.93 -3.65 -4.59
C CYS A 88 7.69 -3.44 -5.45
N SER A 89 7.79 -2.46 -6.35
CA SER A 89 6.81 -2.27 -7.42
C SER A 89 6.86 -3.44 -8.39
N VAL A 90 5.70 -3.85 -8.88
CA VAL A 90 5.55 -4.77 -10.00
C VAL A 90 4.48 -4.26 -10.96
N ASN A 91 4.57 -4.68 -12.21
CA ASN A 91 3.48 -4.53 -13.16
C ASN A 91 3.31 -5.86 -13.90
N PRO A 92 2.31 -6.65 -13.54
CA PRO A 92 2.08 -7.98 -14.11
C PRO A 92 1.99 -8.01 -15.65
N LYS A 93 1.64 -6.88 -16.29
CA LYS A 93 1.63 -6.77 -17.78
C LYS A 93 3.01 -6.88 -18.42
N PHE A 94 4.07 -6.68 -17.67
CA PHE A 94 5.43 -6.92 -18.19
C PHE A 94 5.81 -8.41 -18.16
N GLU A 95 4.86 -9.27 -17.76
CA GLU A 95 5.00 -10.74 -17.81
C GLU A 95 6.32 -11.20 -17.17
N LYS A 96 7.11 -11.99 -17.91
CA LYS A 96 8.38 -12.53 -17.42
C LYS A 96 9.33 -11.44 -16.87
N ARG A 97 9.39 -10.25 -17.50
CA ARG A 97 10.27 -9.18 -17.02
C ARG A 97 9.89 -8.70 -15.61
N SER A 98 8.59 -8.62 -15.32
CA SER A 98 8.10 -8.26 -14.00
C SER A 98 8.42 -9.32 -12.96
N ASN A 99 8.28 -10.58 -13.33
CA ASN A 99 8.56 -11.71 -12.45
C ASN A 99 10.06 -11.85 -12.15
N ASP A 100 10.92 -11.74 -13.17
CA ASP A 100 12.38 -11.74 -13.00
C ASP A 100 12.83 -10.57 -12.08
N GLU A 101 12.22 -9.38 -12.23
CA GLU A 101 12.50 -8.23 -11.38
C GLU A 101 12.00 -8.46 -9.94
N LEU A 102 10.82 -9.04 -9.75
CA LEU A 102 10.31 -9.40 -8.43
C LEU A 102 11.25 -10.37 -7.72
N GLU A 103 11.68 -11.44 -8.36
CA GLU A 103 12.62 -12.41 -7.80
C GLU A 103 13.96 -11.73 -7.46
N ARG A 104 14.44 -10.84 -8.32
CA ARG A 104 15.64 -10.02 -8.03
C ARG A 104 15.45 -9.17 -6.76
N CYS A 105 14.32 -8.47 -6.63
CA CYS A 105 14.03 -7.65 -5.46
C CYS A 105 13.94 -8.51 -4.19
N ILE A 106 13.34 -9.69 -4.25
CA ILE A 106 13.27 -10.64 -3.13
C ILE A 106 14.67 -11.04 -2.70
N SER A 107 15.54 -11.40 -3.66
CA SER A 107 16.94 -11.77 -3.37
C SER A 107 17.74 -10.64 -2.72
N LEU A 108 17.38 -9.39 -2.98
CA LEU A 108 17.98 -8.18 -2.41
C LEU A 108 17.32 -7.73 -1.10
N GLY A 109 16.27 -8.41 -0.64
CA GLY A 109 15.69 -8.20 0.68
C GLY A 109 14.35 -7.49 0.72
N ALA A 110 13.63 -7.38 -0.41
CA ALA A 110 12.25 -6.91 -0.42
C ALA A 110 11.38 -7.77 0.52
N LYS A 111 10.45 -7.12 1.22
CA LYS A 111 9.60 -7.72 2.25
C LYS A 111 8.12 -7.77 1.84
N GLY A 112 7.80 -7.32 0.67
CA GLY A 112 6.46 -7.33 0.10
C GLY A 112 6.44 -6.72 -1.29
N ILE A 113 5.26 -6.66 -1.86
CA ILE A 113 4.99 -6.21 -3.22
C ILE A 113 3.99 -5.07 -3.17
N GLY A 114 4.20 -4.02 -3.95
CA GLY A 114 3.27 -2.91 -4.10
C GLY A 114 3.86 -1.54 -3.72
N GLU A 115 3.07 -0.51 -3.81
CA GLU A 115 1.64 -0.56 -4.07
C GLU A 115 1.38 -0.81 -5.56
N ILE A 116 0.56 -1.81 -5.88
CA ILE A 116 0.06 -2.03 -7.24
C ILE A 116 -1.17 -1.14 -7.42
N HIS A 117 -1.24 -0.41 -8.53
CA HIS A 117 -2.36 0.48 -8.84
C HIS A 117 -3.12 -0.02 -10.09
N PRO A 118 -4.13 -0.90 -9.93
CA PRO A 118 -4.75 -1.59 -11.07
C PRO A 118 -5.31 -0.65 -12.12
N SER A 119 -5.91 0.47 -11.73
CA SER A 119 -6.51 1.43 -12.68
C SER A 119 -5.45 2.07 -13.58
N VAL A 120 -4.38 2.64 -13.01
CA VAL A 120 -3.33 3.32 -13.79
C VAL A 120 -2.52 2.33 -14.61
N GLN A 121 -2.19 1.18 -14.02
CA GLN A 121 -1.52 0.09 -14.74
C GLN A 121 -2.45 -0.63 -15.72
N LYS A 122 -3.75 -0.29 -15.75
CA LYS A 122 -4.77 -0.90 -16.62
C LYS A 122 -4.82 -2.42 -16.46
N LEU A 123 -4.75 -2.90 -15.22
CA LEU A 123 -4.80 -4.32 -14.86
C LEU A 123 -6.26 -4.74 -14.67
N GLU A 124 -6.69 -5.78 -15.39
CA GLU A 124 -7.98 -6.40 -15.14
C GLU A 124 -7.85 -7.35 -13.94
N MET A 125 -8.53 -7.01 -12.84
CA MET A 125 -8.42 -7.73 -11.56
C MET A 125 -8.89 -9.19 -11.66
N THR A 126 -9.83 -9.47 -12.55
CA THR A 126 -10.43 -10.79 -12.75
C THR A 126 -9.70 -11.64 -13.78
N ASP A 127 -8.69 -11.12 -14.46
CA ASP A 127 -7.89 -11.89 -15.40
C ASP A 127 -6.80 -12.70 -14.68
N TYR A 128 -7.13 -13.93 -14.30
CA TYR A 128 -6.20 -14.85 -13.64
C TYR A 128 -4.84 -14.98 -14.37
N LYS A 129 -4.82 -14.91 -15.71
CA LYS A 129 -3.59 -15.12 -16.46
C LYS A 129 -2.56 -14.03 -16.25
N ILE A 130 -3.03 -12.78 -16.08
CA ILE A 130 -2.15 -11.64 -15.81
C ILE A 130 -1.50 -11.77 -14.41
N TRP A 131 -2.27 -12.24 -13.42
CA TRP A 131 -1.85 -12.21 -12.02
C TRP A 131 -1.14 -13.48 -11.53
N LYS A 132 -1.44 -14.64 -12.11
CA LYS A 132 -1.08 -15.95 -11.56
C LYS A 132 0.40 -16.10 -11.18
N ASP A 133 1.31 -15.64 -12.03
CA ASP A 133 2.75 -15.84 -11.80
C ASP A 133 3.25 -14.93 -10.65
N THR A 134 2.86 -13.65 -10.65
CA THR A 134 3.17 -12.71 -9.56
C THR A 134 2.60 -13.20 -8.23
N MET A 135 1.34 -13.65 -8.21
CA MET A 135 0.68 -14.16 -7.01
C MET A 135 1.32 -15.47 -6.53
N GLN A 136 1.76 -16.34 -7.44
CA GLN A 136 2.45 -17.57 -7.08
C GLN A 136 3.84 -17.30 -6.49
N ILE A 137 4.61 -16.35 -7.03
CA ILE A 137 5.91 -15.93 -6.47
C ILE A 137 5.70 -15.34 -5.07
N ALA A 138 4.69 -14.49 -4.90
CA ALA A 138 4.37 -13.90 -3.60
C ALA A 138 4.02 -14.97 -2.56
N LEU A 139 3.18 -15.95 -2.93
CA LEU A 139 2.78 -17.05 -2.06
C LEU A 139 3.98 -17.90 -1.65
N ASN A 140 4.80 -18.34 -2.62
CA ASN A 140 5.97 -19.17 -2.38
C ASN A 140 7.00 -18.47 -1.47
N SER A 141 7.12 -17.15 -1.60
CA SER A 141 8.03 -16.32 -0.81
C SER A 141 7.41 -15.79 0.49
N ASN A 142 6.15 -16.15 0.75
CA ASN A 142 5.37 -15.70 1.90
C ASN A 142 5.28 -14.16 2.02
N LEU A 143 5.26 -13.45 0.88
CA LEU A 143 5.23 -11.99 0.82
C LEU A 143 3.80 -11.45 0.72
N PRO A 144 3.47 -10.37 1.45
CA PRO A 144 2.22 -9.65 1.27
C PRO A 144 2.24 -8.83 -0.02
N ILE A 145 1.04 -8.61 -0.57
CA ILE A 145 0.80 -7.76 -1.74
C ILE A 145 -0.11 -6.62 -1.35
N SER A 146 0.34 -5.39 -1.55
CA SER A 146 -0.45 -4.17 -1.35
C SER A 146 -1.06 -3.72 -2.68
N ILE A 147 -2.36 -3.49 -2.67
CA ILE A 147 -3.15 -3.12 -3.85
C ILE A 147 -3.94 -1.85 -3.54
N HIS A 148 -3.74 -0.85 -4.39
CA HIS A 148 -4.49 0.39 -4.34
C HIS A 148 -5.97 0.15 -4.57
N CYS A 149 -6.80 0.67 -3.67
CA CYS A 149 -8.25 0.63 -3.73
C CYS A 149 -8.82 2.03 -3.59
N SER A 150 -10.03 2.25 -4.12
CA SER A 150 -10.71 3.53 -3.99
C SER A 150 -12.20 3.32 -3.80
N GLU A 151 -12.82 4.29 -3.15
CA GLU A 151 -14.26 4.29 -2.95
C GLU A 151 -14.98 4.42 -4.30
N PRO A 152 -16.06 3.61 -4.53
CA PRO A 152 -16.84 3.69 -5.77
C PRO A 152 -17.66 4.97 -5.88
N VAL A 153 -17.72 5.76 -4.82
CA VAL A 153 -18.50 7.01 -4.68
C VAL A 153 -17.60 8.14 -4.18
N GLY A 154 -18.13 9.33 -4.02
CA GLY A 154 -17.42 10.52 -3.54
C GLY A 154 -16.75 11.31 -4.66
N HIS A 155 -15.97 12.31 -4.28
CA HIS A 155 -15.31 13.21 -5.22
C HIS A 155 -14.17 12.54 -5.98
N ILE A 156 -13.81 13.11 -7.12
CA ILE A 156 -12.64 12.68 -7.91
C ILE A 156 -11.42 13.44 -7.42
N TYR A 157 -10.30 12.73 -7.28
CA TYR A 157 -9.00 13.29 -6.91
C TYR A 157 -7.88 12.57 -7.68
N PRO A 158 -6.71 13.20 -7.85
CA PRO A 158 -5.57 12.57 -8.51
C PRO A 158 -5.19 11.25 -7.83
N GLY A 159 -5.02 10.18 -8.59
CA GLY A 159 -4.67 8.85 -8.08
C GLY A 159 -5.84 8.04 -7.51
N LYS A 160 -7.09 8.52 -7.58
CA LYS A 160 -8.25 7.77 -7.05
C LYS A 160 -8.41 6.39 -7.70
N GLY A 161 -8.21 6.29 -9.00
CA GLY A 161 -8.55 5.05 -9.71
C GLY A 161 -10.06 4.78 -9.82
N ASN A 162 -10.41 3.62 -10.33
CA ASN A 162 -11.79 3.23 -10.62
C ASN A 162 -12.05 1.72 -10.51
N VAL A 163 -11.31 1.02 -9.68
CA VAL A 163 -11.52 -0.43 -9.50
C VAL A 163 -12.81 -0.67 -8.70
N GLU A 164 -13.73 -1.42 -9.28
CA GLU A 164 -14.99 -1.76 -8.64
C GLU A 164 -14.82 -2.78 -7.52
N LEU A 165 -15.58 -2.63 -6.42
CA LEU A 165 -15.52 -3.51 -5.25
C LEU A 165 -15.78 -4.99 -5.59
N ASN A 166 -16.68 -5.27 -6.52
CA ASN A 166 -16.95 -6.63 -6.98
C ASN A 166 -15.71 -7.25 -7.66
N LYS A 167 -14.92 -6.49 -8.39
CA LYS A 167 -13.68 -6.98 -9.00
C LYS A 167 -12.60 -7.27 -7.96
N ILE A 168 -12.50 -6.46 -6.91
CA ILE A 168 -11.62 -6.74 -5.78
C ILE A 168 -12.06 -8.03 -5.08
N TYR A 169 -13.36 -8.21 -4.85
CA TYR A 169 -13.91 -9.42 -4.26
C TYR A 169 -13.60 -10.66 -5.11
N GLU A 170 -13.82 -10.63 -6.42
CA GLU A 170 -13.48 -11.73 -7.32
C GLU A 170 -11.95 -11.99 -7.36
N PHE A 171 -11.13 -10.95 -7.28
CA PHE A 171 -9.67 -11.12 -7.17
C PHE A 171 -9.26 -11.90 -5.93
N ILE A 172 -9.86 -11.60 -4.77
CA ILE A 172 -9.60 -12.34 -3.52
C ILE A 172 -10.01 -13.82 -3.68
N LYS A 173 -11.10 -14.10 -4.37
CA LYS A 173 -11.54 -15.48 -4.67
C LYS A 173 -10.55 -16.24 -5.55
N LEU A 174 -9.90 -15.56 -6.49
CA LEU A 174 -8.87 -16.18 -7.33
C LEU A 174 -7.58 -16.52 -6.57
N PHE A 175 -7.29 -15.78 -5.48
CA PHE A 175 -6.02 -15.88 -4.73
C PHE A 175 -6.23 -15.93 -3.20
N PRO A 176 -7.03 -16.87 -2.68
CA PRO A 176 -7.47 -16.86 -1.28
C PRO A 176 -6.34 -17.15 -0.27
N ASP A 177 -5.24 -17.76 -0.71
CA ASP A 177 -4.11 -18.12 0.15
C ASP A 177 -3.04 -17.02 0.24
N ASN A 178 -3.11 -16.02 -0.63
CA ASN A 178 -2.18 -14.91 -0.62
C ASN A 178 -2.52 -13.92 0.50
N LYS A 179 -1.49 -13.32 1.10
CA LYS A 179 -1.65 -12.17 1.99
C LYS A 179 -1.90 -10.92 1.15
N ILE A 180 -3.12 -10.43 1.14
CA ILE A 180 -3.53 -9.27 0.34
C ILE A 180 -3.78 -8.10 1.29
N ILE A 181 -3.16 -6.96 1.02
CA ILE A 181 -3.39 -5.72 1.72
C ILE A 181 -4.12 -4.78 0.77
N LEU A 182 -5.29 -4.38 1.15
CA LEU A 182 -6.11 -3.45 0.40
C LEU A 182 -5.91 -2.06 0.98
N SER A 183 -5.26 -1.18 0.23
CA SER A 183 -4.98 0.19 0.66
C SER A 183 -6.28 0.99 0.82
N HIS A 184 -6.23 2.05 1.63
CA HIS A 184 -7.33 3.01 1.80
C HIS A 184 -8.64 2.32 2.20
N TRP A 185 -8.59 1.50 3.28
CA TRP A 185 -9.75 0.75 3.75
C TRP A 185 -10.36 -0.19 2.71
N GLY A 186 -9.59 -0.56 1.68
CA GLY A 186 -10.05 -1.41 0.59
C GLY A 186 -11.18 -0.81 -0.22
N GLY A 187 -11.24 0.53 -0.34
CA GLY A 187 -12.34 1.22 -0.99
C GLY A 187 -13.70 0.94 -0.35
N GLY A 188 -13.71 0.57 0.93
CA GLY A 188 -14.93 0.21 1.67
C GLY A 188 -15.30 -1.27 1.62
N LEU A 189 -14.49 -2.14 1.03
CA LEU A 189 -14.80 -3.58 0.98
C LEU A 189 -14.97 -4.19 2.39
N PHE A 190 -14.24 -3.69 3.39
CA PHE A 190 -14.32 -4.20 4.77
C PHE A 190 -15.73 -4.12 5.37
N PHE A 191 -16.60 -3.19 4.95
CA PHE A 191 -17.99 -3.13 5.40
C PHE A 191 -18.77 -4.40 5.06
N TYR A 192 -18.41 -5.04 3.95
CA TYR A 192 -19.05 -6.29 3.50
C TYR A 192 -18.58 -7.52 4.30
N GLU A 193 -17.56 -7.42 5.15
CA GLU A 193 -17.21 -8.51 6.08
C GLU A 193 -18.26 -8.74 7.18
N LEU A 194 -19.31 -7.92 7.26
CA LEU A 194 -20.55 -8.28 7.97
C LEU A 194 -21.29 -9.45 7.33
N MET A 195 -21.05 -9.73 6.04
CA MET A 195 -21.53 -10.93 5.36
C MET A 195 -20.58 -12.10 5.66
N LYS A 196 -21.11 -13.22 6.18
CA LYS A 196 -20.30 -14.38 6.55
C LYS A 196 -19.41 -14.89 5.42
N GLU A 197 -19.95 -14.94 4.21
CA GLU A 197 -19.23 -15.37 3.01
C GLU A 197 -18.00 -14.49 2.74
N VAL A 198 -18.18 -13.16 2.76
CA VAL A 198 -17.08 -12.21 2.54
C VAL A 198 -16.03 -12.33 3.63
N LYS A 199 -16.45 -12.44 4.89
CA LYS A 199 -15.57 -12.60 6.03
C LYS A 199 -14.72 -13.88 5.95
N GLU A 200 -15.32 -15.00 5.54
CA GLU A 200 -14.61 -16.27 5.36
C GLU A 200 -13.59 -16.19 4.24
N LEU A 201 -13.93 -15.54 3.14
CA LEU A 201 -13.04 -15.34 2.01
C LEU A 201 -11.86 -14.40 2.36
N SER A 202 -12.13 -13.38 3.17
CA SER A 202 -11.14 -12.33 3.52
C SER A 202 -10.18 -12.74 4.64
N LYS A 203 -10.00 -14.02 4.95
CA LYS A 203 -9.12 -14.49 6.07
C LYS A 203 -7.70 -13.96 5.98
N ASN A 204 -7.16 -13.86 4.77
CA ASN A 204 -5.81 -13.41 4.46
C ASN A 204 -5.79 -11.98 3.90
N VAL A 205 -6.90 -11.23 4.08
CA VAL A 205 -7.01 -9.83 3.65
C VAL A 205 -6.83 -8.90 4.84
N TYR A 206 -6.07 -7.84 4.63
CA TYR A 206 -5.78 -6.77 5.57
C TYR A 206 -6.13 -5.44 4.94
N TYR A 207 -6.38 -4.43 5.77
CA TYR A 207 -6.77 -3.09 5.33
C TYR A 207 -5.86 -2.06 5.98
N ASP A 208 -5.37 -1.09 5.23
CA ASP A 208 -4.62 0.01 5.82
C ASP A 208 -5.47 1.27 5.97
N THR A 209 -4.99 2.15 6.84
CA THR A 209 -5.66 3.41 7.19
C THR A 209 -5.17 4.60 6.36
N ALA A 210 -4.40 4.35 5.29
CA ALA A 210 -3.83 5.40 4.47
C ALA A 210 -4.91 6.35 3.95
N ALA A 211 -4.59 7.63 3.91
CA ALA A 211 -5.47 8.70 3.46
C ALA A 211 -6.81 8.86 4.21
N THR A 212 -7.03 8.21 5.37
CA THR A 212 -8.30 8.24 6.11
C THR A 212 -8.88 9.66 6.23
N SER A 213 -8.07 10.63 6.63
CA SER A 213 -8.52 12.02 6.85
C SER A 213 -9.09 12.73 5.62
N TYR A 214 -8.85 12.19 4.43
CA TYR A 214 -9.44 12.70 3.18
C TYR A 214 -10.70 11.93 2.77
N LEU A 215 -10.83 10.68 3.21
CA LEU A 215 -11.82 9.74 2.68
C LEU A 215 -13.00 9.53 3.62
N TYR A 216 -12.76 9.50 4.92
CA TYR A 216 -13.75 9.14 5.93
C TYR A 216 -13.67 10.06 7.14
N ASN A 217 -14.75 10.14 7.91
CA ASN A 217 -14.69 10.71 9.24
C ASN A 217 -14.07 9.71 10.23
N LYS A 218 -13.69 10.20 11.41
CA LYS A 218 -13.00 9.39 12.44
C LYS A 218 -13.77 8.16 12.95
N ASP A 219 -15.08 8.12 12.76
CA ASP A 219 -15.91 6.99 13.24
C ASP A 219 -15.57 5.69 12.50
N ILE A 220 -14.91 5.79 11.34
CA ILE A 220 -14.41 4.64 10.56
C ILE A 220 -13.57 3.70 11.42
N PHE A 221 -12.77 4.23 12.34
CA PHE A 221 -11.89 3.43 13.20
C PHE A 221 -12.69 2.55 14.15
N GLU A 222 -13.68 3.09 14.86
CA GLU A 222 -14.53 2.29 15.76
C GLU A 222 -15.36 1.27 14.99
N ILE A 223 -15.90 1.68 13.84
CA ILE A 223 -16.73 0.83 12.99
C ILE A 223 -15.89 -0.34 12.45
N SER A 224 -14.70 -0.07 11.92
CA SER A 224 -13.83 -1.12 11.37
C SER A 224 -13.38 -2.10 12.44
N LEU A 225 -13.03 -1.65 13.65
CA LEU A 225 -12.70 -2.54 14.76
C LEU A 225 -13.83 -3.51 15.09
N LYS A 226 -15.08 -3.04 15.08
CA LYS A 226 -16.26 -3.89 15.34
C LYS A 226 -16.51 -4.92 14.25
N ILE A 227 -16.18 -4.60 12.99
CA ILE A 227 -16.45 -5.46 11.83
C ILE A 227 -15.34 -6.48 11.62
N ILE A 228 -14.09 -6.01 11.54
CA ILE A 228 -12.96 -6.85 11.11
C ILE A 228 -11.95 -7.17 12.21
N GLY A 229 -12.00 -6.45 13.34
CA GLY A 229 -11.04 -6.62 14.44
C GLY A 229 -9.70 -5.92 14.19
N PRO A 230 -8.93 -5.65 15.28
CA PRO A 230 -7.67 -4.92 15.20
C PRO A 230 -6.57 -5.67 14.44
N GLU A 231 -6.65 -6.99 14.36
CA GLU A 231 -5.64 -7.84 13.73
C GLU A 231 -5.62 -7.72 12.20
N LYS A 232 -6.63 -7.13 11.60
CA LYS A 232 -6.73 -6.90 10.14
C LYS A 232 -6.47 -5.46 9.73
N ILE A 233 -6.32 -4.54 10.69
CA ILE A 233 -6.13 -3.12 10.40
C ILE A 233 -4.65 -2.77 10.54
N LEU A 234 -4.07 -2.19 9.51
CA LEU A 234 -2.68 -1.73 9.46
C LEU A 234 -2.65 -0.20 9.51
N PHE A 235 -1.91 0.36 10.46
CA PHE A 235 -1.71 1.80 10.45
C PHE A 235 -0.89 2.21 9.23
N GLY A 236 -1.43 3.06 8.39
CA GLY A 236 -0.80 3.69 7.24
C GLY A 236 -1.12 5.18 7.23
N SER A 237 -0.12 6.02 6.97
CA SER A 237 -0.30 7.47 6.87
C SER A 237 -0.58 7.96 5.46
N ASP A 238 -0.05 7.27 4.47
CA ASP A 238 0.05 7.74 3.09
C ASP A 238 1.06 8.90 2.94
N PHE A 239 2.13 8.88 3.75
CA PHE A 239 3.22 9.84 3.60
C PHE A 239 3.85 9.74 2.20
N PRO A 240 4.13 10.83 1.47
CA PRO A 240 4.13 12.23 1.90
C PRO A 240 2.80 12.98 1.72
N ILE A 241 1.77 12.36 1.16
CA ILE A 241 0.47 12.99 0.91
C ILE A 241 -0.15 13.49 2.21
N LEU A 242 -0.07 12.68 3.26
CA LEU A 242 -0.48 13.06 4.62
C LEU A 242 0.66 12.92 5.63
N ASN A 243 0.68 13.85 6.58
CA ASN A 243 1.53 13.71 7.75
C ASN A 243 0.92 12.68 8.70
N PRO A 244 1.69 11.71 9.23
CA PRO A 244 1.19 10.71 10.18
C PRO A 244 0.43 11.30 11.38
N SER A 245 0.80 12.51 11.84
CA SER A 245 0.10 13.18 12.95
C SER A 245 -1.38 13.37 12.69
N ARG A 246 -1.81 13.48 11.44
CA ARG A 246 -3.20 13.72 11.11
C ARG A 246 -4.04 12.47 11.39
N VAL A 247 -3.60 11.32 10.89
CA VAL A 247 -4.27 10.04 11.16
C VAL A 247 -4.18 9.68 12.64
N LEU A 248 -3.01 9.90 13.27
CA LEU A 248 -2.82 9.64 14.69
C LEU A 248 -3.76 10.50 15.57
N GLY A 249 -3.91 11.79 15.27
CA GLY A 249 -4.80 12.67 16.02
C GLY A 249 -6.28 12.29 15.90
N GLU A 250 -6.70 11.68 14.80
CA GLU A 250 -8.05 11.12 14.66
C GLU A 250 -8.22 9.85 15.50
N MET A 251 -7.16 9.05 15.65
CA MET A 251 -7.17 7.84 16.47
C MET A 251 -7.16 8.12 17.99
N GLU A 252 -6.51 9.19 18.46
CA GLU A 252 -6.42 9.55 19.88
C GLU A 252 -7.78 9.85 20.54
N ASN A 253 -8.78 10.24 19.76
CA ASN A 253 -10.11 10.58 20.24
C ASN A 253 -11.08 9.40 20.31
N ILE A 254 -10.60 8.19 20.05
CA ILE A 254 -11.42 6.98 20.07
C ILE A 254 -11.43 6.43 21.49
N SER A 255 -12.62 6.08 22.00
CA SER A 255 -12.87 5.66 23.40
C SER A 255 -11.93 4.55 23.90
N ASP A 256 -11.83 4.35 25.22
CA ASP A 256 -10.91 3.40 25.91
C ASP A 256 -10.92 1.94 25.38
N SER A 257 -11.93 1.53 24.62
CA SER A 257 -11.90 0.31 23.83
C SER A 257 -10.82 0.33 22.73
N ALA A 258 -10.31 1.50 22.38
CA ALA A 258 -9.26 1.77 21.40
C ALA A 258 -7.82 1.56 21.92
N VAL A 259 -7.61 1.15 23.17
CA VAL A 259 -6.30 0.64 23.65
C VAL A 259 -5.77 -0.46 22.72
N SER A 260 -6.65 -1.09 21.95
CA SER A 260 -6.33 -1.99 20.87
C SER A 260 -5.48 -1.37 19.74
N TYR A 261 -5.59 -0.06 19.46
CA TYR A 261 -4.79 0.56 18.38
C TYR A 261 -3.30 0.64 18.68
N THR A 262 -2.89 0.67 19.94
CA THR A 262 -1.48 0.51 20.29
C THR A 262 -0.92 -0.85 19.85
N HIS A 263 -1.80 -1.81 19.57
CA HIS A 263 -1.48 -3.13 19.07
C HIS A 263 -1.59 -3.29 17.54
N LEU A 264 -2.00 -2.26 16.77
CA LEU A 264 -1.99 -2.28 15.29
C LEU A 264 -0.60 -2.58 14.69
N THR A 265 0.44 -2.54 15.52
CA THR A 265 1.77 -3.01 15.14
C THR A 265 1.92 -4.54 15.14
N LEU A 266 1.00 -5.28 15.77
CA LEU A 266 1.07 -6.75 15.86
C LEU A 266 0.81 -7.45 14.52
N PRO A 267 -0.23 -7.10 13.75
CA PRO A 267 -0.43 -7.66 12.41
C PRO A 267 0.77 -7.37 11.51
N THR A 268 1.27 -6.14 11.53
CA THR A 268 2.42 -5.73 10.71
C THR A 268 3.68 -6.57 11.02
N LYS A 269 3.93 -6.92 12.30
CA LYS A 269 5.02 -7.82 12.68
C LYS A 269 4.86 -9.26 12.17
N ARG A 270 3.63 -9.68 11.87
CA ARG A 270 3.34 -11.01 11.29
C ARG A 270 3.34 -11.01 9.77
N ILE A 271 3.22 -9.84 9.17
CA ILE A 271 3.11 -9.66 7.72
C ILE A 271 4.49 -9.38 7.11
N VAL A 272 5.35 -8.63 7.78
CA VAL A 272 6.69 -8.21 7.32
C VAL A 272 7.84 -8.81 8.13
#